data_bb60404d327c0f9d54b6ab4804eb56a8
#
_entry.id   bb60404d327c0f9d54b6ab4804eb56a8
#
_cell.length_a   1.000
_cell.length_b   1.000
_cell.length_c   1.000
_cell.angle_alpha   90.00
_cell.angle_beta   90.00
_cell.angle_gamma   90.00
#
_symmetry.space_group_name_H-M   'P 1'
#
loop_
_entity.id
_entity.type
_entity.pdbx_description
1 polymer ?
#
loop_
_entity_poly.entity_id
_entity_poly.type
_entity_poly.pdbx_seq_one_letter_code
_entity_poly.pdbx_strand_id
1 'polypeptide(L)'
;MTVHRQPPERKRRIPRQARANETVALILEAAAQVLEAGGLEAFTTNAVAERAGVSIGTLYQYFADKKALLLALAQQEIRSTLAELGQPTGQQTPEERVRQTVRAIISAFRGRLRVRRAVVQAIMAQGTGIEVMAPVAAFIARHPRTLMPALTNEQVFVLSRAMLGTIRAAVLEEQPFFRSRAFEDELVRLGTSYLTAVIASAAATTRK
;
A
#
# COMPACT_ATOMS: atom_id res chain seq x y z
N MET A 1 -29.08 -38.36 -42.51
CA MET A 1 -28.28 -37.18 -42.05
C MET A 1 -28.85 -36.69 -40.74
N THR A 2 -28.22 -37.07 -39.62
CA THR A 2 -28.68 -36.74 -38.28
C THR A 2 -27.94 -35.49 -37.83
N VAL A 3 -28.66 -34.36 -37.72
CA VAL A 3 -28.10 -33.09 -37.27
C VAL A 3 -27.92 -33.13 -35.74
N HIS A 4 -26.69 -33.21 -35.28
CA HIS A 4 -26.34 -33.14 -33.85
C HIS A 4 -26.45 -31.69 -33.39
N ARG A 5 -27.52 -31.34 -32.69
CA ARG A 5 -27.74 -30.02 -32.08
C ARG A 5 -26.94 -29.96 -30.80
N GLN A 6 -25.83 -29.17 -30.76
CA GLN A 6 -25.09 -28.91 -29.52
C GLN A 6 -25.99 -28.20 -28.52
N PRO A 7 -25.96 -28.59 -27.22
CA PRO A 7 -26.72 -27.90 -26.19
C PRO A 7 -26.11 -26.48 -25.95
N PRO A 8 -26.94 -25.48 -25.62
CA PRO A 8 -26.47 -24.12 -25.39
C PRO A 8 -25.53 -24.09 -24.20
N GLU A 9 -24.35 -23.45 -24.37
CA GLU A 9 -23.37 -23.16 -23.34
C GLU A 9 -24.04 -22.42 -22.16
N ARG A 10 -24.17 -23.07 -21.02
CA ARG A 10 -24.63 -22.43 -19.78
C ARG A 10 -23.57 -21.40 -19.36
N LYS A 11 -23.82 -20.10 -19.57
CA LYS A 11 -23.04 -19.00 -18.96
C LYS A 11 -22.93 -19.26 -17.46
N ARG A 12 -21.73 -19.61 -16.99
CA ARG A 12 -21.43 -19.80 -15.57
C ARG A 12 -21.83 -18.53 -14.81
N ARG A 13 -22.78 -18.64 -13.89
CA ARG A 13 -23.16 -17.56 -12.98
C ARG A 13 -21.92 -17.19 -12.15
N ILE A 14 -21.40 -15.97 -12.33
CA ILE A 14 -20.34 -15.44 -11.49
C ILE A 14 -20.84 -15.46 -10.04
N PRO A 15 -20.11 -16.05 -9.08
CA PRO A 15 -20.50 -16.07 -7.67
C PRO A 15 -20.77 -14.65 -7.15
N ARG A 16 -21.76 -14.50 -6.26
CA ARG A 16 -22.15 -13.19 -5.68
C ARG A 16 -20.96 -12.44 -5.11
N GLN A 17 -20.04 -13.15 -4.47
CA GLN A 17 -18.81 -12.60 -3.90
C GLN A 17 -17.86 -12.02 -4.97
N ALA A 18 -17.73 -12.67 -6.12
CA ALA A 18 -16.89 -12.17 -7.21
C ALA A 18 -17.43 -10.84 -7.77
N ARG A 19 -18.75 -10.73 -7.96
CA ARG A 19 -19.39 -9.48 -8.40
C ARG A 19 -19.21 -8.35 -7.38
N ALA A 20 -19.31 -8.66 -6.09
CA ALA A 20 -19.08 -7.68 -5.03
C ALA A 20 -17.62 -7.16 -5.07
N ASN A 21 -16.65 -8.05 -5.24
CA ASN A 21 -15.24 -7.67 -5.33
C ASN A 21 -14.95 -6.84 -6.60
N GLU A 22 -15.57 -7.18 -7.74
CA GLU A 22 -15.48 -6.40 -8.98
C GLU A 22 -16.06 -5.00 -8.79
N THR A 23 -17.21 -4.87 -8.14
CA THR A 23 -17.83 -3.56 -7.86
C THR A 23 -16.95 -2.72 -6.93
N VAL A 24 -16.39 -3.32 -5.87
CA VAL A 24 -15.45 -2.62 -4.97
C VAL A 24 -14.22 -2.14 -5.73
N ALA A 25 -13.63 -2.98 -6.58
CA ALA A 25 -12.45 -2.60 -7.38
C ALA A 25 -12.78 -1.44 -8.35
N LEU A 26 -13.96 -1.47 -8.98
CA LEU A 26 -14.44 -0.39 -9.86
C LEU A 26 -14.60 0.93 -9.11
N ILE A 27 -15.22 0.91 -7.93
CA ILE A 27 -15.40 2.11 -7.09
C ILE A 27 -14.06 2.67 -6.64
N LEU A 28 -13.10 1.83 -6.22
CA LEU A 28 -11.78 2.28 -5.78
C LEU A 28 -10.94 2.84 -6.93
N GLU A 29 -11.06 2.27 -8.14
CA GLU A 29 -10.41 2.84 -9.32
C GLU A 29 -11.00 4.21 -9.69
N ALA A 30 -12.33 4.36 -9.65
CA ALA A 30 -13.00 5.64 -9.86
C ALA A 30 -12.59 6.68 -8.79
N ALA A 31 -12.47 6.25 -7.53
CA ALA A 31 -11.99 7.08 -6.43
C ALA A 31 -10.57 7.61 -6.69
N ALA A 32 -9.67 6.76 -7.16
CA ALA A 32 -8.33 7.16 -7.54
C ALA A 32 -8.33 8.17 -8.71
N GLN A 33 -9.17 7.95 -9.72
CA GLN A 33 -9.28 8.87 -10.87
C GLN A 33 -9.84 10.24 -10.47
N VAL A 34 -10.84 10.31 -9.58
CA VAL A 34 -11.38 11.59 -9.07
C VAL A 34 -10.30 12.34 -8.29
N LEU A 35 -9.54 11.65 -7.43
CA LEU A 35 -8.43 12.27 -6.70
C LEU A 35 -7.31 12.76 -7.62
N GLU A 36 -6.96 12.00 -8.66
CA GLU A 36 -5.92 12.42 -9.61
C GLU A 36 -6.34 13.65 -10.40
N ALA A 37 -7.61 13.76 -10.78
CA ALA A 37 -8.14 14.88 -11.56
C ALA A 37 -8.27 16.15 -10.72
N GLY A 38 -8.85 16.07 -9.51
CA GLY A 38 -9.27 17.26 -8.75
C GLY A 38 -8.83 17.29 -7.28
N GLY A 39 -8.01 16.34 -6.83
CA GLY A 39 -7.54 16.28 -5.43
C GLY A 39 -8.65 16.02 -4.41
N LEU A 40 -8.36 16.34 -3.15
CA LEU A 40 -9.30 16.12 -2.04
C LEU A 40 -10.54 17.00 -2.09
N GLU A 41 -10.47 18.16 -2.74
CA GLU A 41 -11.60 19.09 -2.85
C GLU A 41 -12.68 18.54 -3.78
N ALA A 42 -12.30 17.96 -4.92
CA ALA A 42 -13.23 17.29 -5.84
C ALA A 42 -13.70 15.92 -5.37
N PHE A 43 -13.04 15.33 -4.38
CA PHE A 43 -13.32 13.99 -3.91
C PHE A 43 -14.58 13.95 -3.05
N THR A 44 -15.70 13.58 -3.67
CA THR A 44 -16.99 13.33 -3.00
C THR A 44 -17.51 11.95 -3.35
N THR A 45 -18.35 11.38 -2.50
CA THR A 45 -19.00 10.08 -2.77
C THR A 45 -19.86 10.13 -4.03
N ASN A 46 -20.51 11.24 -4.32
CA ASN A 46 -21.28 11.43 -5.54
C ASN A 46 -20.39 11.43 -6.79
N ALA A 47 -19.29 12.19 -6.79
CA ALA A 47 -18.36 12.23 -7.91
C ALA A 47 -17.73 10.85 -8.18
N VAL A 48 -17.45 10.08 -7.11
CA VAL A 48 -16.92 8.72 -7.24
C VAL A 48 -17.99 7.77 -7.78
N ALA A 49 -19.24 7.82 -7.29
CA ALA A 49 -20.33 6.99 -7.77
C ALA A 49 -20.61 7.25 -9.27
N GLU A 50 -20.69 8.52 -9.67
CA GLU A 50 -20.84 8.94 -11.07
C GLU A 50 -19.69 8.41 -11.94
N ARG A 51 -18.45 8.61 -11.50
CA ARG A 51 -17.25 8.14 -12.21
C ARG A 51 -17.17 6.61 -12.34
N ALA A 52 -17.66 5.89 -11.32
CA ALA A 52 -17.73 4.44 -11.30
C ALA A 52 -18.90 3.88 -12.12
N GLY A 53 -19.84 4.72 -12.54
CA GLY A 53 -21.05 4.27 -13.22
C GLY A 53 -21.99 3.47 -12.33
N VAL A 54 -21.97 3.73 -11.00
CA VAL A 54 -22.86 3.07 -10.03
C VAL A 54 -23.80 4.09 -9.37
N SER A 55 -24.92 3.61 -8.83
CA SER A 55 -25.78 4.48 -8.02
C SER A 55 -25.09 4.85 -6.72
N ILE A 56 -25.42 6.02 -6.17
CA ILE A 56 -24.92 6.44 -4.85
C ILE A 56 -25.36 5.45 -3.74
N GLY A 57 -26.55 4.86 -3.85
CA GLY A 57 -26.99 3.80 -2.97
C GLY A 57 -26.14 2.55 -3.05
N THR A 58 -25.68 2.17 -4.25
CA THR A 58 -24.73 1.07 -4.44
C THR A 58 -23.39 1.36 -3.76
N LEU A 59 -22.87 2.59 -3.90
CA LEU A 59 -21.61 2.98 -3.23
C LEU A 59 -21.74 2.86 -1.71
N TYR A 60 -22.84 3.34 -1.11
CA TYR A 60 -23.05 3.27 0.33
C TYR A 60 -23.27 1.86 0.87
N GLN A 61 -23.60 0.86 0.03
CA GLN A 61 -23.62 -0.56 0.43
C GLN A 61 -22.21 -1.09 0.74
N TYR A 62 -21.16 -0.50 0.16
CA TYR A 62 -19.77 -0.93 0.35
C TYR A 62 -18.94 0.00 1.24
N PHE A 63 -19.25 1.30 1.23
CA PHE A 63 -18.49 2.33 1.95
C PHE A 63 -19.46 3.25 2.69
N ALA A 64 -19.40 3.23 4.01
CA ALA A 64 -20.33 4.00 4.86
C ALA A 64 -20.24 5.52 4.62
N ASP A 65 -19.05 6.01 4.29
CA ASP A 65 -18.78 7.43 4.10
C ASP A 65 -17.51 7.67 3.25
N LYS A 66 -17.20 8.94 3.01
CA LYS A 66 -15.98 9.39 2.33
C LYS A 66 -14.70 8.89 3.00
N LYS A 67 -14.70 8.80 4.35
CA LYS A 67 -13.54 8.35 5.13
C LYS A 67 -13.27 6.87 4.90
N ALA A 68 -14.32 6.03 4.97
CA ALA A 68 -14.22 4.60 4.69
C ALA A 68 -13.70 4.33 3.28
N LEU A 69 -14.15 5.11 2.29
CA LEU A 69 -13.69 5.02 0.92
C LEU A 69 -12.20 5.38 0.77
N LEU A 70 -11.75 6.48 1.40
CA LEU A 70 -10.34 6.88 1.40
C LEU A 70 -9.46 5.86 2.12
N LEU A 71 -9.91 5.30 3.23
CA LEU A 71 -9.20 4.26 3.96
C LEU A 71 -9.02 3.00 3.11
N ALA A 72 -10.09 2.56 2.45
CA ALA A 72 -10.05 1.39 1.58
C ALA A 72 -9.11 1.60 0.38
N LEU A 73 -9.13 2.79 -0.22
CA LEU A 73 -8.21 3.17 -1.30
C LEU A 73 -6.76 3.16 -0.80
N ALA A 74 -6.48 3.75 0.37
CA ALA A 74 -5.16 3.74 0.98
C ALA A 74 -4.63 2.32 1.21
N GLN A 75 -5.47 1.45 1.76
CA GLN A 75 -5.13 0.04 1.99
C GLN A 75 -4.89 -0.72 0.68
N GLN A 76 -5.65 -0.40 -0.38
CA GLN A 76 -5.43 -1.00 -1.70
C GLN A 76 -4.08 -0.59 -2.28
N GLU A 77 -3.71 0.70 -2.21
CA GLU A 77 -2.43 1.21 -2.67
C GLU A 77 -1.25 0.58 -1.91
N ILE A 78 -1.39 0.40 -0.59
CA ILE A 78 -0.38 -0.29 0.23
C ILE A 78 -0.28 -1.76 -0.17
N ARG A 79 -1.40 -2.46 -0.35
CA ARG A 79 -1.37 -3.88 -0.79
C ARG A 79 -0.69 -4.04 -2.14
N SER A 80 -0.95 -3.15 -3.09
CA SER A 80 -0.30 -3.14 -4.40
C SER A 80 1.21 -2.98 -4.26
N THR A 81 1.66 -2.01 -3.46
CA THR A 81 3.08 -1.78 -3.18
C THR A 81 3.74 -3.00 -2.51
N LEU A 82 3.07 -3.63 -1.56
CA LEU A 82 3.58 -4.84 -0.90
C LEU A 82 3.66 -6.04 -1.84
N ALA A 83 2.74 -6.15 -2.80
CA ALA A 83 2.78 -7.19 -3.82
C ALA A 83 3.99 -7.03 -4.76
N GLU A 84 4.40 -5.80 -5.05
CA GLU A 84 5.60 -5.50 -5.86
C GLU A 84 6.91 -5.85 -5.15
N LEU A 85 6.93 -5.90 -3.81
CA LEU A 85 8.12 -6.28 -3.04
C LEU A 85 8.60 -7.70 -3.31
N GLY A 86 7.71 -8.57 -3.79
CA GLY A 86 8.03 -9.97 -4.08
C GLY A 86 8.39 -10.80 -2.84
N GLN A 87 8.71 -12.06 -3.07
CA GLN A 87 9.24 -12.94 -2.02
C GLN A 87 10.74 -12.64 -1.84
N PRO A 88 11.23 -12.43 -0.61
CA PRO A 88 12.66 -12.29 -0.36
C PRO A 88 13.38 -13.57 -0.80
N THR A 89 14.33 -13.44 -1.70
CA THR A 89 15.22 -14.58 -2.07
C THR A 89 16.28 -14.72 -0.97
N GLY A 90 16.51 -15.94 -0.48
CA GLY A 90 17.41 -16.21 0.64
C GLY A 90 18.90 -15.85 0.44
N GLN A 91 19.25 -15.32 -0.73
CA GLN A 91 20.62 -14.93 -1.12
C GLN A 91 20.88 -13.42 -1.02
N GLN A 92 19.88 -12.59 -0.68
CA GLN A 92 20.05 -11.14 -0.62
C GLN A 92 20.76 -10.68 0.67
N THR A 93 21.70 -9.75 0.53
CA THR A 93 22.29 -9.05 1.66
C THR A 93 21.24 -8.15 2.36
N PRO A 94 21.44 -7.80 3.64
CA PRO A 94 20.57 -6.85 4.33
C PRO A 94 20.41 -5.52 3.58
N GLU A 95 21.50 -5.01 2.98
CA GLU A 95 21.47 -3.78 2.20
C GLU A 95 20.61 -3.91 0.94
N GLU A 96 20.78 -4.97 0.17
CA GLU A 96 19.96 -5.24 -1.02
C GLU A 96 18.48 -5.31 -0.68
N ARG A 97 18.12 -5.92 0.45
CA ARG A 97 16.75 -5.99 0.94
C ARG A 97 16.17 -4.61 1.30
N VAL A 98 16.94 -3.81 2.06
CA VAL A 98 16.53 -2.44 2.39
C VAL A 98 16.37 -1.63 1.11
N ARG A 99 17.32 -1.71 0.17
CA ARG A 99 17.26 -1.01 -1.11
C ARG A 99 16.05 -1.41 -1.94
N GLN A 100 15.73 -2.68 -2.02
CA GLN A 100 14.54 -3.17 -2.72
C GLN A 100 13.26 -2.62 -2.07
N THR A 101 13.18 -2.62 -0.75
CA THR A 101 12.04 -2.08 -0.01
C THR A 101 11.88 -0.58 -0.25
N VAL A 102 12.96 0.19 -0.13
CA VAL A 102 12.98 1.64 -0.39
C VAL A 102 12.51 1.94 -1.81
N ARG A 103 13.06 1.22 -2.81
CA ARG A 103 12.67 1.38 -4.22
C ARG A 103 11.20 1.09 -4.46
N ALA A 104 10.67 0.02 -3.90
CA ALA A 104 9.27 -0.33 -4.04
C ALA A 104 8.37 0.77 -3.44
N ILE A 105 8.69 1.28 -2.25
CA ILE A 105 7.94 2.36 -1.63
C ILE A 105 8.03 3.65 -2.46
N ILE A 106 9.22 4.06 -2.91
CA ILE A 106 9.40 5.25 -3.76
C ILE A 106 8.69 5.07 -5.11
N SER A 107 8.81 3.89 -5.74
CA SER A 107 8.15 3.61 -7.03
C SER A 107 6.64 3.64 -6.90
N ALA A 108 6.13 3.24 -5.76
CA ALA A 108 4.72 3.37 -5.44
C ALA A 108 4.19 4.80 -5.63
N PHE A 109 5.02 5.83 -5.40
CA PHE A 109 4.66 7.24 -5.61
C PHE A 109 4.94 7.76 -7.04
N ARG A 110 5.44 6.92 -7.97
CA ARG A 110 5.80 7.36 -9.32
C ARG A 110 4.60 7.59 -10.24
N GLY A 111 3.50 6.86 -10.05
CA GLY A 111 2.31 6.92 -10.90
C GLY A 111 1.36 8.05 -10.49
N ARG A 112 0.50 7.78 -9.54
CA ARG A 112 -0.59 8.64 -9.09
C ARG A 112 -0.17 9.49 -7.89
N LEU A 113 0.77 10.43 -8.08
CA LEU A 113 1.33 11.22 -6.98
C LEU A 113 0.25 12.02 -6.23
N ARG A 114 -0.72 12.61 -6.96
CA ARG A 114 -1.84 13.36 -6.36
C ARG A 114 -2.73 12.46 -5.50
N VAL A 115 -3.06 11.26 -5.97
CA VAL A 115 -3.83 10.27 -5.21
C VAL A 115 -3.09 9.94 -3.91
N ARG A 116 -1.82 9.60 -4.00
CA ARG A 116 -1.04 9.17 -2.84
C ARG A 116 -0.82 10.29 -1.84
N ARG A 117 -0.60 11.52 -2.32
CA ARG A 117 -0.56 12.70 -1.46
C ARG A 117 -1.90 12.92 -0.75
N ALA A 118 -3.02 12.88 -1.48
CA ALA A 118 -4.35 13.04 -0.91
C ALA A 118 -4.66 11.96 0.12
N VAL A 119 -4.30 10.71 -0.16
CA VAL A 119 -4.42 9.59 0.77
C VAL A 119 -3.57 9.83 2.03
N VAL A 120 -2.30 10.22 1.89
CA VAL A 120 -1.42 10.51 3.04
C VAL A 120 -1.96 11.67 3.88
N GLN A 121 -2.43 12.75 3.25
CA GLN A 121 -3.04 13.88 3.94
C GLN A 121 -4.32 13.49 4.71
N ALA A 122 -5.19 12.71 4.07
CA ALA A 122 -6.44 12.24 4.69
C ALA A 122 -6.18 11.34 5.90
N ILE A 123 -5.19 10.43 5.80
CA ILE A 123 -4.76 9.57 6.89
C ILE A 123 -4.26 10.40 8.08
N MET A 124 -3.45 11.42 7.81
CA MET A 124 -2.89 12.28 8.84
C MET A 124 -3.96 13.12 9.54
N ALA A 125 -4.89 13.69 8.78
CA ALA A 125 -5.96 14.53 9.32
C ALA A 125 -6.95 13.76 10.22
N GLN A 126 -7.07 12.45 10.02
CA GLN A 126 -8.10 11.64 10.67
C GLN A 126 -7.60 10.72 11.79
N GLY A 127 -6.30 10.72 12.08
CA GLY A 127 -5.70 9.86 13.13
C GLY A 127 -5.79 8.35 12.85
N THR A 128 -6.17 7.93 11.65
CA THR A 128 -6.37 6.52 11.25
C THR A 128 -5.09 5.78 10.85
N GLY A 129 -3.93 6.29 11.26
CA GLY A 129 -2.63 5.75 10.85
C GLY A 129 -2.44 4.25 11.14
N ILE A 130 -3.06 3.72 12.20
CA ILE A 130 -2.97 2.29 12.55
C ILE A 130 -3.80 1.44 11.59
N GLU A 131 -5.03 1.84 11.29
CA GLU A 131 -5.94 1.09 10.41
C GLU A 131 -5.41 1.02 8.98
N VAL A 132 -4.81 2.11 8.50
CA VAL A 132 -4.17 2.14 7.17
C VAL A 132 -2.99 1.19 7.09
N MET A 133 -2.26 1.01 8.19
CA MET A 133 -1.10 0.11 8.24
C MET A 133 -1.46 -1.37 8.41
N ALA A 134 -2.74 -1.72 8.54
CA ALA A 134 -3.18 -3.11 8.66
C ALA A 134 -2.64 -4.06 7.57
N PRO A 135 -2.56 -3.68 6.26
CA PRO A 135 -1.94 -4.53 5.26
C PRO A 135 -0.45 -4.77 5.50
N VAL A 136 0.28 -3.79 6.03
CA VAL A 136 1.71 -3.94 6.38
C VAL A 136 1.87 -4.90 7.54
N ALA A 137 1.06 -4.74 8.60
CA ALA A 137 1.08 -5.66 9.73
C ALA A 137 0.76 -7.10 9.29
N ALA A 138 -0.24 -7.28 8.44
CA ALA A 138 -0.60 -8.58 7.88
C ALA A 138 0.51 -9.16 6.97
N PHE A 139 1.23 -8.34 6.25
CA PHE A 139 2.38 -8.77 5.44
C PHE A 139 3.53 -9.23 6.33
N ILE A 140 3.89 -8.46 7.36
CA ILE A 140 4.93 -8.81 8.33
C ILE A 140 4.56 -10.11 9.05
N ALA A 141 3.31 -10.29 9.49
CA ALA A 141 2.85 -11.49 10.17
C ALA A 141 2.95 -12.76 9.30
N ARG A 142 2.75 -12.63 7.99
CA ARG A 142 2.89 -13.75 7.03
C ARG A 142 4.33 -14.08 6.68
N HIS A 143 5.26 -13.13 6.85
CA HIS A 143 6.67 -13.25 6.46
C HIS A 143 7.62 -12.91 7.63
N PRO A 144 7.43 -13.46 8.84
CA PRO A 144 8.12 -12.98 10.05
C PRO A 144 9.65 -13.17 9.99
N ARG A 145 10.12 -14.21 9.31
CA ARG A 145 11.55 -14.54 9.24
C ARG A 145 12.30 -13.95 8.06
N THR A 146 11.59 -13.42 7.08
CA THR A 146 12.19 -12.95 5.82
C THR A 146 12.48 -11.46 5.80
N LEU A 147 11.73 -10.67 6.59
CA LEU A 147 11.89 -9.22 6.59
C LEU A 147 12.83 -8.72 7.69
N MET A 148 12.67 -9.20 8.93
CA MET A 148 13.46 -8.74 10.09
C MET A 148 13.49 -9.80 11.21
N PRO A 149 14.25 -10.89 11.06
CA PRO A 149 14.12 -12.08 11.93
C PRO A 149 14.60 -11.87 13.38
N ALA A 150 15.21 -10.76 13.71
CA ALA A 150 15.84 -10.53 15.02
C ALA A 150 15.43 -9.20 15.68
N LEU A 151 14.44 -8.46 15.14
CA LEU A 151 14.05 -7.17 15.72
C LEU A 151 12.94 -7.31 16.75
N THR A 152 13.02 -6.55 17.86
CA THR A 152 11.91 -6.38 18.80
C THR A 152 10.81 -5.51 18.20
N ASN A 153 9.63 -5.50 18.84
CA ASN A 153 8.51 -4.67 18.39
C ASN A 153 8.87 -3.17 18.38
N GLU A 154 9.66 -2.71 19.37
CA GLU A 154 10.14 -1.32 19.47
C GLU A 154 11.09 -0.99 18.31
N GLN A 155 12.00 -1.89 17.98
CA GLN A 155 12.95 -1.72 16.88
C GLN A 155 12.24 -1.66 15.52
N VAL A 156 11.25 -2.55 15.30
CA VAL A 156 10.40 -2.52 14.12
C VAL A 156 9.63 -1.21 14.05
N PHE A 157 9.06 -0.76 15.18
CA PHE A 157 8.32 0.50 15.26
C PHE A 157 9.22 1.70 14.89
N VAL A 158 10.40 1.82 15.54
CA VAL A 158 11.33 2.92 15.30
C VAL A 158 11.78 2.94 13.83
N LEU A 159 12.27 1.81 13.31
CA LEU A 159 12.76 1.73 11.94
C LEU A 159 11.68 2.04 10.91
N SER A 160 10.50 1.44 11.06
CA SER A 160 9.39 1.69 10.13
C SER A 160 8.93 3.15 10.16
N ARG A 161 8.88 3.78 11.35
CA ARG A 161 8.50 5.20 11.47
C ARG A 161 9.56 6.14 10.92
N ALA A 162 10.84 5.87 11.15
CA ALA A 162 11.92 6.65 10.57
C ALA A 162 11.89 6.61 9.03
N MET A 163 11.76 5.42 8.44
CA MET A 163 11.74 5.23 6.99
C MET A 163 10.49 5.82 6.34
N LEU A 164 9.31 5.37 6.77
CA LEU A 164 8.04 5.81 6.20
C LEU A 164 7.73 7.27 6.52
N GLY A 165 8.14 7.75 7.70
CA GLY A 165 7.99 9.15 8.11
C GLY A 165 8.78 10.09 7.20
N THR A 166 10.02 9.75 6.90
CA THR A 166 10.89 10.53 6.00
C THR A 166 10.35 10.54 4.57
N ILE A 167 9.96 9.38 4.04
CA ILE A 167 9.35 9.29 2.69
C ILE A 167 8.06 10.12 2.63
N ARG A 168 7.21 10.02 3.66
CA ARG A 168 5.97 10.78 3.75
C ARG A 168 6.21 12.29 3.82
N ALA A 169 7.16 12.73 4.64
CA ALA A 169 7.53 14.13 4.73
C ALA A 169 7.99 14.67 3.37
N ALA A 170 8.88 13.94 2.69
CA ALA A 170 9.36 14.32 1.37
C ALA A 170 8.24 14.43 0.32
N VAL A 171 7.22 13.57 0.40
CA VAL A 171 6.04 13.63 -0.49
C VAL A 171 5.13 14.83 -0.15
N LEU A 172 4.84 15.07 1.14
CA LEU A 172 3.95 16.15 1.57
C LEU A 172 4.56 17.54 1.35
N GLU A 173 5.86 17.65 1.60
CA GLU A 173 6.63 18.88 1.43
C GLU A 173 7.08 19.13 -0.01
N GLU A 174 6.70 18.25 -0.95
CA GLU A 174 7.05 18.34 -2.38
C GLU A 174 8.55 18.44 -2.64
N GLN A 175 9.35 17.72 -1.86
CA GLN A 175 10.80 17.81 -1.95
C GLN A 175 11.29 17.43 -3.36
N PRO A 176 12.07 18.31 -4.04
CA PRO A 176 12.48 18.07 -5.43
C PRO A 176 13.41 16.86 -5.58
N PHE A 177 14.10 16.48 -4.52
CA PHE A 177 14.99 15.31 -4.49
C PHE A 177 14.27 13.99 -4.21
N PHE A 178 12.95 13.97 -3.97
CA PHE A 178 12.20 12.77 -3.60
C PHE A 178 12.46 11.56 -4.53
N ARG A 179 12.69 11.81 -5.82
CA ARG A 179 12.96 10.77 -6.82
C ARG A 179 14.44 10.61 -7.15
N SER A 180 15.34 11.30 -6.44
CA SER A 180 16.76 11.23 -6.69
C SER A 180 17.36 9.93 -6.14
N ARG A 181 18.42 9.46 -6.80
CA ARG A 181 19.21 8.34 -6.29
C ARG A 181 19.87 8.67 -4.96
N ALA A 182 20.27 9.91 -4.75
CA ALA A 182 20.86 10.36 -3.49
C ALA A 182 19.90 10.18 -2.31
N PHE A 183 18.61 10.51 -2.50
CA PHE A 183 17.59 10.28 -1.45
C PHE A 183 17.37 8.79 -1.19
N GLU A 184 17.32 7.96 -2.24
CA GLU A 184 17.27 6.49 -2.10
C GLU A 184 18.48 5.99 -1.28
N ASP A 185 19.69 6.45 -1.61
CA ASP A 185 20.91 6.00 -0.96
C ASP A 185 20.97 6.43 0.53
N GLU A 186 20.44 7.60 0.89
CA GLU A 186 20.33 8.03 2.29
C GLU A 186 19.35 7.17 3.09
N LEU A 187 18.20 6.83 2.50
CA LEU A 187 17.25 5.91 3.14
C LEU A 187 17.84 4.51 3.31
N VAL A 188 18.56 4.02 2.32
CA VAL A 188 19.25 2.72 2.43
C VAL A 188 20.32 2.78 3.53
N ARG A 189 21.12 3.85 3.60
CA ARG A 189 22.11 4.06 4.64
C ARG A 189 21.47 4.08 6.03
N LEU A 190 20.37 4.83 6.21
CA LEU A 190 19.62 4.87 7.47
C LEU A 190 19.18 3.47 7.90
N GLY A 191 18.52 2.73 7.02
CA GLY A 191 17.99 1.39 7.29
C GLY A 191 19.09 0.38 7.59
N THR A 192 20.15 0.34 6.79
CA THR A 192 21.26 -0.61 6.97
C THR A 192 22.07 -0.32 8.20
N SER A 193 22.38 0.96 8.51
CA SER A 193 23.13 1.34 9.71
C SER A 193 22.37 0.97 10.99
N TYR A 194 21.05 1.21 11.01
CA TYR A 194 20.21 0.82 12.14
C TYR A 194 20.20 -0.70 12.35
N LEU A 195 19.97 -1.47 11.29
CA LEU A 195 19.96 -2.93 11.35
C LEU A 195 21.31 -3.50 11.81
N THR A 196 22.41 -2.98 11.28
CA THR A 196 23.76 -3.41 11.67
C THR A 196 24.04 -3.12 13.16
N ALA A 197 23.66 -1.95 13.65
CA ALA A 197 23.83 -1.59 15.05
C ALA A 197 23.02 -2.50 16.00
N VAL A 198 21.76 -2.80 15.63
CA VAL A 198 20.88 -3.70 16.41
C VAL A 198 21.45 -5.13 16.47
N ILE A 199 21.89 -5.66 15.33
CA ILE A 199 22.45 -7.01 15.23
C ILE A 199 23.75 -7.09 16.06
N ALA A 200 24.62 -6.09 16.00
CA ALA A 200 25.84 -6.04 16.78
C ALA A 200 25.56 -6.00 18.29
N SER A 201 24.56 -5.22 18.72
CA SER A 201 24.15 -5.16 20.13
C SER A 201 23.59 -6.49 20.63
N ALA A 202 22.78 -7.18 19.83
CA ALA A 202 22.24 -8.50 20.19
C ALA A 202 23.36 -9.55 20.35
N ALA A 203 24.36 -9.56 19.45
CA ALA A 203 25.50 -10.47 19.53
C ALA A 203 26.38 -10.23 20.76
N ALA A 204 26.52 -8.96 21.20
CA ALA A 204 27.26 -8.61 22.42
C ALA A 204 26.54 -9.07 23.69
N THR A 205 25.21 -9.06 23.73
CA THR A 205 24.39 -9.49 24.87
C THR A 205 24.40 -11.03 25.03
N THR A 206 24.52 -11.78 23.94
CA THR A 206 24.54 -13.27 23.97
C THR A 206 25.87 -13.86 24.44
N ARG A 207 26.95 -13.03 24.51
CA ARG A 207 28.30 -13.46 24.96
C ARG A 207 28.56 -13.23 26.44
N LYS A 208 27.61 -12.63 27.17
CA LYS A 208 27.65 -12.51 28.65
C LYS A 208 26.74 -13.55 29.30
#